data_042642cb6d597ae7f80cf4d1811b9034
#
_entry.id   042642cb6d597ae7f80cf4d1811b9034
#
_cell.length_a   1.000
_cell.length_b   1.000
_cell.length_c   1.000
_cell.angle_alpha   90.00
_cell.angle_beta   90.00
_cell.angle_gamma   90.00
#
_symmetry.space_group_name_H-M   'P 1'
#
loop_
_entity.id
_entity.type
_entity.pdbx_description
1 polymer ?
#
loop_
_entity_poly.entity_id
_entity_poly.type
_entity_poly.pdbx_seq_one_letter_code
_entity_poly.pdbx_strand_id
1 'polypeptide(L)'
;MISAGYCRLMSRYNTWQNASLVTAADGLTNEDRWKNRGAFFQSIAATLNHLYWADALILARLKGNERPEETIKHSLTSPSDWADFKALRLQRNEEVEEWSARLRDADLGGMLVWYPGDGSTRIEKPKALCVMQLFNHQTHHRGQVHAMLTAAGAKPEPTDLQMLEY
;
A
#
# COMPACT_ATOMS: atom_id res chain seq x y z
N MET A 1 -7.13 -13.73 -16.26
CA MET A 1 -7.33 -12.34 -15.76
C MET A 1 -5.94 -11.74 -15.49
N ILE A 2 -5.33 -11.93 -14.33
CA ILE A 2 -3.93 -11.58 -14.03
C ILE A 2 -3.10 -12.85 -13.88
N SER A 3 -1.77 -12.73 -13.92
CA SER A 3 -0.83 -13.83 -13.75
C SER A 3 0.08 -13.61 -12.53
N ALA A 4 0.76 -14.66 -12.09
CA ALA A 4 1.80 -14.55 -11.07
C ALA A 4 2.95 -13.62 -11.53
N GLY A 5 3.24 -13.61 -12.84
CA GLY A 5 4.19 -12.67 -13.44
C GLY A 5 3.76 -11.20 -13.28
N TYR A 6 2.48 -10.90 -13.52
CA TYR A 6 1.93 -9.57 -13.24
C TYR A 6 2.07 -9.20 -11.76
N CYS A 7 1.79 -10.12 -10.84
CA CYS A 7 1.89 -9.83 -9.41
C CYS A 7 3.33 -9.50 -9.00
N ARG A 8 4.32 -10.25 -9.51
CA ARG A 8 5.75 -9.96 -9.27
C ARG A 8 6.18 -8.61 -9.82
N LEU A 9 5.77 -8.27 -11.05
CA LEU A 9 6.04 -6.97 -11.64
C LEU A 9 5.47 -5.83 -10.79
N MET A 10 4.20 -5.93 -10.42
CA MET A 10 3.51 -4.88 -9.66
C MET A 10 4.01 -4.76 -8.22
N SER A 11 4.47 -5.85 -7.60
CA SER A 11 5.11 -5.79 -6.27
C SER A 11 6.41 -4.98 -6.33
N ARG A 12 7.29 -5.26 -7.29
CA ARG A 12 8.53 -4.50 -7.51
C ARG A 12 8.25 -3.03 -7.82
N TYR A 13 7.25 -2.77 -8.67
CA TYR A 13 6.81 -1.40 -8.95
C TYR A 13 6.32 -0.69 -7.69
N ASN A 14 5.54 -1.36 -6.84
CA ASN A 14 5.10 -0.80 -5.57
C ASN A 14 6.27 -0.47 -4.64
N THR A 15 7.26 -1.36 -4.53
CA THR A 15 8.46 -1.13 -3.73
C THR A 15 9.22 0.10 -4.22
N TRP A 16 9.50 0.19 -5.52
CA TRP A 16 10.16 1.34 -6.10
C TRP A 16 9.41 2.65 -5.83
N GLN A 17 8.12 2.69 -6.14
CA GLN A 17 7.31 3.89 -5.97
C GLN A 17 7.11 4.28 -4.49
N ASN A 18 6.98 3.32 -3.59
CA ASN A 18 6.93 3.61 -2.15
C ASN A 18 8.26 4.19 -1.66
N ALA A 19 9.39 3.67 -2.12
CA ALA A 19 10.70 4.20 -1.77
C ALA A 19 10.88 5.64 -2.27
N SER A 20 10.48 5.94 -3.50
CA SER A 20 10.48 7.29 -4.07
C SER A 20 9.68 8.27 -3.22
N LEU A 21 8.44 7.93 -2.86
CA LEU A 21 7.57 8.80 -2.06
C LEU A 21 8.13 9.01 -0.64
N VAL A 22 8.67 7.96 -0.02
CA VAL A 22 9.29 8.03 1.31
C VAL A 22 10.53 8.91 1.26
N THR A 23 11.39 8.76 0.27
CA THR A 23 12.59 9.59 0.08
C THR A 23 12.23 11.06 -0.12
N ALA A 24 11.23 11.35 -0.95
CA ALA A 24 10.76 12.71 -1.16
C ALA A 24 10.13 13.32 0.10
N ALA A 25 9.39 12.53 0.88
CA ALA A 25 8.80 12.96 2.15
C ALA A 25 9.84 13.13 3.27
N ASP A 26 10.97 12.41 3.21
CA ASP A 26 12.05 12.50 4.21
C ASP A 26 12.68 13.89 4.25
N GLY A 27 12.71 14.59 3.13
CA GLY A 27 13.16 15.98 3.03
C GLY A 27 12.22 17.02 3.64
N LEU A 28 11.01 16.64 4.06
CA LEU A 28 10.03 17.55 4.67
C LEU A 28 10.15 17.51 6.22
N THR A 29 9.72 18.61 6.86
CA THR A 29 9.55 18.61 8.32
C THR A 29 8.41 17.69 8.75
N ASN A 30 8.40 17.27 10.02
CA ASN A 30 7.28 16.49 10.54
C ASN A 30 5.95 17.24 10.45
N GLU A 31 5.97 18.56 10.71
CA GLU A 31 4.81 19.43 10.56
C GLU A 31 4.28 19.41 9.11
N ASP A 32 5.16 19.53 8.12
CA ASP A 32 4.77 19.49 6.70
C ASP A 32 4.20 18.15 6.26
N ARG A 33 4.72 17.04 6.79
CA ARG A 33 4.17 15.70 6.52
C ARG A 33 2.75 15.52 7.06
N TRP A 34 2.44 16.12 8.22
CA TRP A 34 1.13 16.05 8.86
C TRP A 34 0.18 17.19 8.48
N LYS A 35 0.66 18.21 7.77
CA LYS A 35 -0.15 19.35 7.32
C LYS A 35 -1.32 18.90 6.45
N ASN A 36 -2.52 19.39 6.76
CA ASN A 36 -3.70 19.15 5.93
C ASN A 36 -3.53 19.83 4.55
N ARG A 37 -3.60 19.03 3.50
CA ARG A 37 -3.44 19.46 2.10
C ARG A 37 -4.69 19.21 1.25
N GLY A 38 -5.84 18.92 1.86
CA GLY A 38 -7.13 18.75 1.19
C GLY A 38 -7.33 17.44 0.47
N ALA A 39 -6.41 16.46 0.60
CA ALA A 39 -6.59 15.11 0.07
C ALA A 39 -7.57 14.30 0.94
N PHE A 40 -8.02 13.14 0.45
CA PHE A 40 -9.01 12.30 1.13
C PHE A 40 -8.63 11.98 2.60
N PHE A 41 -7.37 11.59 2.85
CA PHE A 41 -6.83 11.40 4.20
C PHE A 41 -6.05 12.63 4.69
N GLN A 42 -6.29 13.78 4.11
CA GLN A 42 -5.81 15.10 4.47
C GLN A 42 -4.31 15.32 4.32
N SER A 43 -3.44 14.46 4.84
CA SER A 43 -1.99 14.70 4.88
C SER A 43 -1.17 13.59 4.19
N ILE A 44 0.09 13.90 3.89
CA ILE A 44 1.06 12.94 3.37
C ILE A 44 1.21 11.77 4.32
N ALA A 45 1.49 12.05 5.59
CA ALA A 45 1.74 11.01 6.60
C ALA A 45 0.49 10.11 6.80
N ALA A 46 -0.69 10.69 6.95
CA ALA A 46 -1.92 9.91 7.14
C ALA A 46 -2.24 9.03 5.92
N THR A 47 -2.00 9.52 4.71
CA THR A 47 -2.21 8.72 3.48
C THR A 47 -1.20 7.58 3.36
N LEU A 48 0.06 7.82 3.70
CA LEU A 48 1.09 6.79 3.72
C LEU A 48 0.83 5.72 4.79
N ASN A 49 0.41 6.13 5.98
CA ASN A 49 -0.01 5.22 7.06
C ASN A 49 -1.20 4.36 6.65
N HIS A 50 -2.20 4.97 5.99
CA HIS A 50 -3.33 4.22 5.44
C HIS A 50 -2.88 3.15 4.44
N LEU A 51 -1.97 3.49 3.53
CA LEU A 51 -1.42 2.53 2.56
C LEU A 51 -0.69 1.37 3.25
N TYR A 52 0.14 1.66 4.24
CA TYR A 52 0.83 0.64 5.03
C TYR A 52 -0.13 -0.34 5.69
N TRP A 53 -1.18 0.19 6.36
CA TRP A 53 -2.20 -0.62 7.01
C TRP A 53 -3.06 -1.41 6.01
N ALA A 54 -3.46 -0.80 4.91
CA ALA A 54 -4.28 -1.45 3.90
C ALA A 54 -3.55 -2.62 3.22
N ASP A 55 -2.24 -2.49 2.97
CA ASP A 55 -1.42 -3.60 2.48
C ASP A 55 -1.40 -4.77 3.49
N ALA A 56 -1.24 -4.46 4.78
CA ALA A 56 -1.29 -5.46 5.84
C ALA A 56 -2.62 -6.22 5.85
N LEU A 57 -3.72 -5.47 5.77
CA LEU A 57 -5.07 -6.03 5.80
C LEU A 57 -5.34 -6.91 4.57
N ILE A 58 -4.98 -6.43 3.37
CA ILE A 58 -5.23 -7.20 2.14
C ILE A 58 -4.31 -8.43 2.09
N LEU A 59 -3.04 -8.28 2.45
CA LEU A 59 -2.08 -9.38 2.47
C LEU A 59 -2.47 -10.45 3.49
N ALA A 60 -2.93 -10.07 4.67
CA ALA A 60 -3.44 -11.01 5.68
C ALA A 60 -4.61 -11.84 5.12
N ARG A 61 -5.58 -11.20 4.46
CA ARG A 61 -6.69 -11.90 3.81
C ARG A 61 -6.20 -12.88 2.73
N LEU A 62 -5.26 -12.45 1.87
CA LEU A 62 -4.73 -13.28 0.78
C LEU A 62 -3.94 -14.48 1.30
N LYS A 63 -3.27 -14.35 2.44
CA LYS A 63 -2.47 -15.41 3.10
C LYS A 63 -3.29 -16.27 4.07
N GLY A 64 -4.53 -15.88 4.39
CA GLY A 64 -5.34 -16.53 5.41
C GLY A 64 -4.85 -16.29 6.84
N ASN A 65 -4.13 -15.21 7.06
CA ASN A 65 -3.63 -14.78 8.38
C ASN A 65 -4.68 -13.94 9.12
N GLU A 66 -4.46 -13.75 10.43
CA GLU A 66 -5.22 -12.80 11.21
C GLU A 66 -5.06 -11.38 10.67
N ARG A 67 -6.15 -10.63 10.69
CA ARG A 67 -6.14 -9.23 10.25
C ARG A 67 -5.41 -8.34 11.27
N PRO A 68 -4.87 -7.18 10.84
CA PRO A 68 -4.39 -6.17 11.78
C PRO A 68 -5.50 -5.78 12.78
N GLU A 69 -5.12 -5.58 14.04
CA GLU A 69 -6.04 -5.15 15.10
C GLU A 69 -6.53 -3.72 14.89
N GLU A 70 -5.68 -2.86 14.31
CA GLU A 70 -6.00 -1.47 14.07
C GLU A 70 -7.17 -1.30 13.11
N THR A 71 -8.02 -0.32 13.42
CA THR A 71 -9.07 0.14 12.53
C THR A 71 -8.52 1.10 11.48
N ILE A 72 -9.26 1.30 10.39
CA ILE A 72 -8.91 2.29 9.36
C ILE A 72 -8.70 3.70 9.97
N LYS A 73 -9.51 4.09 10.94
CA LYS A 73 -9.40 5.41 11.59
C LYS A 73 -8.11 5.52 12.40
N HIS A 74 -7.73 4.46 13.12
CA HIS A 74 -6.52 4.43 13.93
C HIS A 74 -5.27 4.39 13.05
N SER A 75 -5.33 3.67 11.94
CA SER A 75 -4.21 3.58 11.00
C SER A 75 -3.72 4.94 10.47
N LEU A 76 -4.59 5.96 10.42
CA LEU A 76 -4.21 7.27 9.89
C LEU A 76 -3.16 8.00 10.76
N THR A 77 -3.05 7.63 12.03
CA THR A 77 -2.12 8.23 13.00
C THR A 77 -1.07 7.27 13.54
N SER A 78 -1.03 6.02 13.05
CA SER A 78 -0.13 4.97 13.50
C SER A 78 0.61 4.34 12.31
N PRO A 79 1.96 4.27 12.36
CA PRO A 79 2.82 4.85 13.38
C PRO A 79 2.91 6.39 13.30
N SER A 80 3.10 7.05 14.43
CA SER A 80 3.22 8.52 14.49
C SER A 80 4.65 8.99 14.27
N ASP A 81 5.64 8.16 14.62
CA ASP A 81 7.06 8.44 14.38
C ASP A 81 7.44 8.13 12.93
N TRP A 82 8.19 9.05 12.32
CA TRP A 82 8.57 8.91 10.92
C TRP A 82 9.64 7.85 10.67
N ALA A 83 10.56 7.65 11.62
CA ALA A 83 11.58 6.61 11.50
C ALA A 83 10.96 5.22 11.62
N ASP A 84 10.03 5.04 12.55
CA ASP A 84 9.25 3.80 12.68
C ASP A 84 8.45 3.52 11.42
N PHE A 85 7.77 4.53 10.87
CA PHE A 85 7.04 4.38 9.61
C PHE A 85 7.94 3.90 8.47
N LYS A 86 9.13 4.49 8.30
CA LYS A 86 10.09 4.10 7.25
C LYS A 86 10.49 2.62 7.37
N ALA A 87 10.85 2.19 8.59
CA ALA A 87 11.25 0.81 8.85
C ALA A 87 10.11 -0.18 8.55
N LEU A 88 8.90 0.12 9.03
CA LEU A 88 7.71 -0.70 8.81
C LEU A 88 7.28 -0.73 7.34
N ARG A 89 7.40 0.39 6.61
CA ARG A 89 7.09 0.43 5.18
C ARG A 89 8.06 -0.43 4.37
N LEU A 90 9.36 -0.37 4.69
CA LEU A 90 10.36 -1.22 4.05
C LEU A 90 10.02 -2.70 4.23
N GLN A 91 9.83 -3.12 5.48
CA GLN A 91 9.43 -4.49 5.80
C GLN A 91 8.17 -4.93 5.04
N ARG A 92 7.15 -4.05 4.95
CA ARG A 92 5.92 -4.37 4.23
C ARG A 92 6.13 -4.51 2.73
N ASN A 93 7.03 -3.75 2.14
CA ASN A 93 7.38 -3.92 0.73
C ASN A 93 7.99 -5.31 0.49
N GLU A 94 8.93 -5.72 1.35
CA GLU A 94 9.56 -7.04 1.30
C GLU A 94 8.53 -8.17 1.45
N GLU A 95 7.60 -8.05 2.39
CA GLU A 95 6.53 -9.04 2.59
C GLU A 95 5.61 -9.20 1.36
N VAL A 96 5.30 -8.11 0.66
CA VAL A 96 4.49 -8.15 -0.58
C VAL A 96 5.29 -8.79 -1.72
N GLU A 97 6.57 -8.47 -1.85
CA GLU A 97 7.44 -9.09 -2.84
C GLU A 97 7.63 -10.59 -2.60
N GLU A 98 7.93 -10.98 -1.36
CA GLU A 98 8.05 -12.40 -1.00
C GLU A 98 6.76 -13.18 -1.26
N TRP A 99 5.61 -12.59 -0.92
CA TRP A 99 4.31 -13.19 -1.22
C TRP A 99 4.14 -13.40 -2.72
N SER A 100 4.40 -12.37 -3.52
CA SER A 100 4.23 -12.44 -4.98
C SER A 100 5.22 -13.40 -5.64
N ALA A 101 6.46 -13.52 -5.11
CA ALA A 101 7.48 -14.43 -5.61
C ALA A 101 7.06 -15.90 -5.48
N ARG A 102 6.27 -16.24 -4.46
CA ARG A 102 5.79 -17.61 -4.21
C ARG A 102 4.52 -17.97 -4.99
N LEU A 103 3.86 -16.98 -5.62
CA LEU A 103 2.61 -17.22 -6.34
C LEU A 103 2.83 -18.03 -7.63
N ARG A 104 1.89 -18.94 -7.87
CA ARG A 104 1.66 -19.61 -9.15
C ARG A 104 0.33 -19.10 -9.73
N ASP A 105 0.13 -19.20 -11.02
CA ASP A 105 -1.13 -18.78 -11.66
C ASP A 105 -2.36 -19.49 -11.07
N ALA A 106 -2.23 -20.74 -10.67
CA ALA A 106 -3.30 -21.49 -10.03
C ALA A 106 -3.74 -20.90 -8.67
N ASP A 107 -2.83 -20.24 -7.95
CA ASP A 107 -3.11 -19.65 -6.64
C ASP A 107 -3.98 -18.38 -6.73
N LEU A 108 -4.11 -17.81 -7.94
CA LEU A 108 -4.96 -16.65 -8.25
C LEU A 108 -6.41 -17.05 -8.59
N GLY A 109 -6.68 -18.33 -8.74
CA GLY A 109 -8.01 -18.87 -8.99
C GLY A 109 -8.89 -18.92 -7.73
N GLY A 110 -10.18 -19.22 -7.94
CA GLY A 110 -11.16 -19.38 -6.87
C GLY A 110 -11.61 -18.09 -6.20
N MET A 111 -12.25 -18.25 -5.05
CA MET A 111 -12.86 -17.17 -4.29
C MET A 111 -12.04 -16.88 -3.02
N LEU A 112 -11.98 -15.61 -2.64
CA LEU A 112 -11.50 -15.15 -1.34
C LEU A 112 -12.71 -14.81 -0.47
N VAL A 113 -12.74 -15.35 0.72
CA VAL A 113 -13.80 -15.10 1.70
C VAL A 113 -13.21 -14.38 2.89
N TRP A 114 -13.88 -13.33 3.33
CA TRP A 114 -13.53 -12.64 4.60
C TRP A 114 -14.77 -12.06 5.27
N TYR A 115 -14.60 -11.71 6.53
CA TYR A 115 -15.59 -10.99 7.32
C TYR A 115 -15.06 -9.60 7.66
N PRO A 116 -15.84 -8.49 7.49
CA PRO A 116 -15.50 -7.17 7.99
C PRO A 116 -15.24 -7.18 9.49
N GLY A 117 -14.73 -6.05 10.01
CA GLY A 117 -14.34 -5.95 11.41
C GLY A 117 -15.43 -6.21 12.45
N ASP A 118 -16.68 -6.05 12.07
CA ASP A 118 -17.85 -6.33 12.92
C ASP A 118 -18.33 -7.79 12.86
N GLY A 119 -17.72 -8.61 11.98
CA GLY A 119 -18.09 -10.03 11.80
C GLY A 119 -19.47 -10.26 11.18
N SER A 120 -20.21 -9.21 10.82
CA SER A 120 -21.64 -9.27 10.52
C SER A 120 -21.96 -9.83 9.14
N THR A 121 -21.08 -9.67 8.16
CA THR A 121 -21.38 -9.99 6.77
C THR A 121 -20.26 -10.81 6.14
N ARG A 122 -20.60 -11.97 5.58
CA ARG A 122 -19.68 -12.76 4.78
C ARG A 122 -19.50 -12.10 3.40
N ILE A 123 -18.28 -11.73 3.08
CA ILE A 123 -17.92 -11.22 1.75
C ILE A 123 -17.16 -12.30 1.01
N GLU A 124 -17.54 -12.51 -0.25
CA GLU A 124 -16.89 -13.46 -1.15
C GLU A 124 -16.68 -12.80 -2.50
N LYS A 125 -15.43 -12.80 -2.98
CA LYS A 125 -15.02 -12.21 -4.26
C LYS A 125 -13.98 -13.07 -4.96
N PRO A 126 -13.88 -13.00 -6.31
CA PRO A 126 -12.78 -13.64 -7.02
C PRO A 126 -11.43 -13.21 -6.45
N LYS A 127 -10.55 -14.17 -6.16
CA LYS A 127 -9.23 -13.88 -5.56
C LYS A 127 -8.40 -12.96 -6.44
N ALA A 128 -8.38 -13.19 -7.77
CA ALA A 128 -7.68 -12.32 -8.71
C ALA A 128 -8.13 -10.85 -8.62
N LEU A 129 -9.44 -10.59 -8.42
CA LEU A 129 -9.98 -9.25 -8.23
C LEU A 129 -9.43 -8.60 -6.94
N CYS A 130 -9.35 -9.38 -5.85
CA CYS A 130 -8.80 -8.90 -4.58
C CYS A 130 -7.30 -8.58 -4.67
N VAL A 131 -6.56 -9.35 -5.46
CA VAL A 131 -5.15 -9.07 -5.77
C VAL A 131 -5.00 -7.81 -6.62
N MET A 132 -5.84 -7.63 -7.64
CA MET A 132 -5.86 -6.39 -8.42
C MET A 132 -6.17 -5.17 -7.55
N GLN A 133 -7.05 -5.33 -6.57
CA GLN A 133 -7.38 -4.26 -5.62
C GLN A 133 -6.15 -3.82 -4.80
N LEU A 134 -5.28 -4.73 -4.38
CA LEU A 134 -4.03 -4.38 -3.69
C LEU A 134 -3.22 -3.37 -4.51
N PHE A 135 -2.96 -3.66 -5.76
CA PHE A 135 -2.14 -2.81 -6.63
C PHE A 135 -2.84 -1.52 -7.07
N ASN A 136 -4.13 -1.61 -7.38
CA ASN A 136 -4.92 -0.44 -7.79
C ASN A 136 -5.09 0.56 -6.64
N HIS A 137 -5.31 0.07 -5.43
CA HIS A 137 -5.43 0.89 -4.23
C HIS A 137 -4.11 1.63 -3.92
N GLN A 138 -2.99 0.94 -4.04
CA GLN A 138 -1.66 1.52 -3.92
C GLN A 138 -1.46 2.65 -4.94
N THR A 139 -1.75 2.39 -6.21
CA THR A 139 -1.59 3.39 -7.28
C THR A 139 -2.45 4.63 -7.03
N HIS A 140 -3.71 4.43 -6.60
CA HIS A 140 -4.63 5.54 -6.31
C HIS A 140 -4.09 6.46 -5.20
N HIS A 141 -3.74 5.91 -4.06
CA HIS A 141 -3.28 6.73 -2.92
C HIS A 141 -1.86 7.25 -3.09
N ARG A 142 -0.97 6.52 -3.78
CA ARG A 142 0.34 7.06 -4.17
C ARG A 142 0.21 8.29 -5.06
N GLY A 143 -0.74 8.30 -6.00
CA GLY A 143 -1.05 9.49 -6.79
C GLY A 143 -1.44 10.69 -5.94
N GLN A 144 -2.23 10.49 -4.87
CA GLN A 144 -2.58 11.54 -3.92
C GLN A 144 -1.35 12.03 -3.13
N VAL A 145 -0.50 11.12 -2.65
CA VAL A 145 0.75 11.46 -1.95
C VAL A 145 1.70 12.22 -2.88
N HIS A 146 1.87 11.75 -4.11
CA HIS A 146 2.71 12.39 -5.12
C HIS A 146 2.27 13.84 -5.38
N ALA A 147 0.97 14.08 -5.54
CA ALA A 147 0.43 15.43 -5.72
C ALA A 147 0.69 16.32 -4.51
N MET A 148 0.51 15.79 -3.29
CA MET A 148 0.78 16.54 -2.05
C MET A 148 2.27 16.86 -1.87
N LEU A 149 3.17 15.93 -2.21
CA LEU A 149 4.62 16.12 -2.16
C LEU A 149 5.07 17.19 -3.15
N THR A 150 4.59 17.12 -4.39
CA THR A 150 4.89 18.09 -5.44
C THR A 150 4.41 19.50 -5.04
N ALA A 151 3.20 19.61 -4.49
CA ALA A 151 2.67 20.86 -3.96
C ALA A 151 3.47 21.40 -2.74
N ALA A 152 4.17 20.53 -2.03
CA ALA A 152 5.07 20.89 -0.94
C ALA A 152 6.49 21.26 -1.42
N GLY A 153 6.76 21.21 -2.73
CA GLY A 153 8.07 21.48 -3.32
C GLY A 153 9.04 20.31 -3.31
N ALA A 154 8.60 19.12 -2.83
CA ALA A 154 9.37 17.90 -2.93
C ALA A 154 9.35 17.32 -4.36
N LYS A 155 10.32 16.47 -4.69
CA LYS A 155 10.49 15.94 -6.05
C LYS A 155 10.54 14.40 -6.01
N PRO A 156 9.38 13.72 -5.93
CA PRO A 156 9.34 12.29 -6.11
C PRO A 156 9.74 11.90 -7.55
N GLU A 157 10.17 10.66 -7.74
CA GLU A 157 10.55 10.13 -9.05
C GLU A 157 9.35 9.98 -10.00
N PRO A 158 9.58 9.81 -11.31
CA PRO A 158 8.53 9.48 -12.27
C PRO A 158 7.77 8.21 -11.89
N THR A 159 6.51 8.15 -12.30
CA THR A 159 5.60 7.04 -11.95
C THR A 159 5.38 6.05 -13.11
N ASP A 160 6.06 6.24 -14.23
CA ASP A 160 5.87 5.44 -15.43
C ASP A 160 6.39 4.02 -15.24
N LEU A 161 5.51 3.03 -15.26
CA LEU A 161 5.84 1.63 -15.03
C LEU A 161 6.96 1.11 -15.94
N GLN A 162 7.03 1.62 -17.17
CA GLN A 162 8.07 1.26 -18.15
C GLN A 162 9.48 1.70 -17.74
N MET A 163 9.61 2.61 -16.77
CA MET A 163 10.90 3.06 -16.23
C MET A 163 11.44 2.17 -15.12
N LEU A 164 10.66 1.18 -14.70
CA LEU A 164 11.13 0.19 -13.71
C LEU A 164 12.26 -0.64 -14.32
N GLU A 165 13.43 -0.63 -13.68
CA GLU A 165 14.57 -1.47 -14.09
C GLU A 165 14.25 -2.95 -13.84
N TYR A 166 14.57 -3.80 -14.83
CA TYR A 166 14.34 -5.25 -14.81
C TYR A 166 15.55 -5.99 -14.26
#